data_2ead9960c40c13974fde6da33b2e743d
#
_entry.id   2ead9960c40c13974fde6da33b2e743d
#
_cell.length_a   1.000
_cell.length_b   1.000
_cell.length_c   1.000
_cell.angle_alpha   90.00
_cell.angle_beta   90.00
_cell.angle_gamma   90.00
#
_symmetry.space_group_name_H-M   'P 1'
#
loop_
_entity.id
_entity.type
_entity.pdbx_description
1 polymer ?
#
loop_
_entity_poly.entity_id
_entity_poly.type
_entity_poly.pdbx_seq_one_letter_code
_entity_poly.pdbx_strand_id
1 'polypeptide(L)'
;VEEGLTGVPTGFTDLDRLTSGFQKSDLIILAARPGMGKCLGKGTPVLMFDGSIKAVEDIKVGDQLMGDDSSPRTVLSLARGRERMYWVRQNKGMDYRVNESHILSLKKSREEGQYERGHVLDISVKDYLSKSAKFRSNWKGYKVSVEFPKQKLSLPPYFLGLWLGDGSSSKSTIINQDEEIVDYLQGYANELGLRLHTYIGEGKCPEHRISNDSGPSKYSLQGALRDLGVLNNKHIPQQYLINSRENRLKLLAGLIDSDG
;
A
#
# COMPACT_ATOMS: atom_id res chain seq x y z
N VAL A 1 -36.78 -25.03 -7.61
CA VAL A 1 -37.14 -23.92 -8.51
C VAL A 1 -38.35 -23.26 -7.87
N GLU A 2 -38.21 -22.05 -7.31
CA GLU A 2 -39.32 -21.26 -6.76
C GLU A 2 -40.30 -20.96 -7.94
N GLU A 3 -41.57 -21.31 -7.79
CA GLU A 3 -42.60 -21.03 -8.78
C GLU A 3 -42.69 -19.52 -9.03
N GLY A 4 -42.44 -19.10 -10.26
CA GLY A 4 -42.57 -17.69 -10.69
C GLY A 4 -41.32 -16.99 -11.14
N LEU A 5 -40.12 -17.56 -10.99
CA LEU A 5 -38.86 -16.96 -11.46
C LEU A 5 -38.61 -17.38 -12.93
N THR A 6 -38.66 -16.41 -13.84
CA THR A 6 -38.33 -16.59 -15.27
C THR A 6 -36.94 -16.08 -15.65
N GLY A 7 -36.32 -15.24 -14.79
CA GLY A 7 -35.02 -14.66 -14.98
C GLY A 7 -33.97 -15.09 -13.96
N VAL A 8 -32.83 -14.40 -13.96
CA VAL A 8 -31.75 -14.61 -12.99
C VAL A 8 -32.16 -14.06 -11.62
N PRO A 9 -32.15 -14.89 -10.55
CA PRO A 9 -32.53 -14.42 -9.22
C PRO A 9 -31.61 -13.31 -8.72
N THR A 10 -32.18 -12.28 -8.11
CA THR A 10 -31.43 -11.15 -7.53
C THR A 10 -30.84 -11.47 -6.16
N GLY A 11 -31.35 -12.54 -5.51
CA GLY A 11 -31.04 -12.88 -4.12
C GLY A 11 -31.87 -12.12 -3.07
N PHE A 12 -32.81 -11.26 -3.52
CA PHE A 12 -33.74 -10.54 -2.66
C PHE A 12 -35.17 -11.04 -2.98
N THR A 13 -35.73 -11.86 -2.12
CA THR A 13 -37.00 -12.56 -2.34
C THR A 13 -38.17 -11.64 -2.75
N ASP A 14 -38.25 -10.46 -2.10
CA ASP A 14 -39.32 -9.48 -2.41
C ASP A 14 -39.13 -8.83 -3.79
N LEU A 15 -37.86 -8.57 -4.18
CA LEU A 15 -37.54 -8.05 -5.49
C LEU A 15 -37.76 -9.09 -6.58
N ASP A 16 -37.42 -10.33 -6.31
CA ASP A 16 -37.63 -11.46 -7.23
C ASP A 16 -39.12 -11.71 -7.46
N ARG A 17 -39.98 -11.57 -6.44
CA ARG A 17 -41.43 -11.64 -6.58
C ARG A 17 -42.02 -10.52 -7.46
N LEU A 18 -41.42 -9.30 -7.40
CA LEU A 18 -41.89 -8.15 -8.18
C LEU A 18 -41.41 -8.19 -9.63
N THR A 19 -40.23 -8.74 -9.90
CA THR A 19 -39.59 -8.67 -11.21
C THR A 19 -39.56 -10.01 -11.93
N SER A 20 -39.90 -11.12 -11.26
CA SER A 20 -39.70 -12.50 -11.72
C SER A 20 -38.22 -12.81 -12.07
N GLY A 21 -37.28 -12.09 -11.40
CA GLY A 21 -35.84 -12.12 -11.70
C GLY A 21 -35.45 -11.22 -12.87
N PHE A 22 -34.15 -11.00 -13.03
CA PHE A 22 -33.60 -10.13 -14.09
C PHE A 22 -33.55 -10.86 -15.42
N GLN A 23 -34.17 -10.32 -16.48
CA GLN A 23 -34.16 -10.91 -17.83
C GLN A 23 -32.87 -10.52 -18.58
N LYS A 24 -32.42 -11.39 -19.50
CA LYS A 24 -31.15 -11.19 -20.25
C LYS A 24 -31.10 -9.93 -21.10
N SER A 25 -32.23 -9.29 -21.39
CA SER A 25 -32.33 -8.07 -22.18
C SER A 25 -32.62 -6.82 -21.35
N ASP A 26 -32.70 -6.95 -20.01
CA ASP A 26 -33.07 -5.81 -19.16
C ASP A 26 -31.86 -4.88 -18.92
N LEU A 27 -32.13 -3.59 -19.02
CA LEU A 27 -31.23 -2.56 -18.50
C LEU A 27 -31.53 -2.35 -17.02
N ILE A 28 -30.67 -2.89 -16.16
CA ILE A 28 -30.84 -2.78 -14.71
C ILE A 28 -30.09 -1.57 -14.20
N ILE A 29 -30.81 -0.56 -13.71
CA ILE A 29 -30.24 0.64 -13.08
C ILE A 29 -30.42 0.50 -11.57
N LEU A 30 -29.33 0.22 -10.84
CA LEU A 30 -29.30 0.23 -9.39
C LEU A 30 -29.04 1.68 -8.92
N ALA A 31 -30.09 2.40 -8.55
CA ALA A 31 -29.99 3.75 -8.00
C ALA A 31 -30.10 3.69 -6.47
N ALA A 32 -29.08 4.20 -5.77
CA ALA A 32 -29.16 4.44 -4.33
C ALA A 32 -29.13 5.94 -4.05
N ARG A 33 -29.90 6.40 -3.06
CA ARG A 33 -29.87 7.82 -2.65
C ARG A 33 -28.45 8.19 -2.20
N PRO A 34 -27.97 9.41 -2.53
CA PRO A 34 -26.74 9.93 -1.93
C PRO A 34 -26.84 9.88 -0.40
N GLY A 35 -25.87 9.27 0.27
CA GLY A 35 -25.82 9.14 1.74
C GLY A 35 -26.06 7.74 2.30
N MET A 36 -26.38 6.74 1.49
CA MET A 36 -26.53 5.36 1.95
C MET A 36 -25.17 4.66 2.03
N GLY A 37 -24.48 4.82 3.14
CA GLY A 37 -23.61 3.78 3.68
C GLY A 37 -22.09 3.90 3.50
N LYS A 38 -21.45 4.93 2.90
CA LYS A 38 -19.97 4.95 2.73
C LYS A 38 -19.39 6.35 2.74
N CYS A 39 -19.49 7.10 3.85
CA CYS A 39 -18.85 8.40 3.97
C CYS A 39 -17.58 8.31 4.82
N LEU A 40 -16.45 8.72 4.22
CA LEU A 40 -15.19 8.95 4.91
C LEU A 40 -15.16 10.38 5.46
N GLY A 41 -14.48 10.61 6.58
CA GLY A 41 -14.28 11.94 7.12
C GLY A 41 -13.39 12.81 6.25
N LYS A 42 -13.65 14.11 6.19
CA LYS A 42 -12.80 15.07 5.49
C LYS A 42 -11.34 14.91 5.90
N GLY A 43 -10.44 15.00 4.92
CA GLY A 43 -8.99 14.81 5.10
C GLY A 43 -8.54 13.35 5.15
N THR A 44 -9.44 12.36 4.98
CA THR A 44 -9.03 10.95 4.91
C THR A 44 -8.24 10.72 3.62
N PRO A 45 -6.97 10.25 3.70
CA PRO A 45 -6.17 9.95 2.53
C PRO A 45 -6.68 8.69 1.83
N VAL A 46 -6.77 8.76 0.52
CA VAL A 46 -7.22 7.68 -0.36
C VAL A 46 -6.12 7.35 -1.34
N LEU A 47 -5.75 6.07 -1.40
CA LEU A 47 -4.74 5.58 -2.35
C LEU A 47 -5.36 5.48 -3.74
N MET A 48 -4.76 6.20 -4.69
CA MET A 48 -5.13 6.17 -6.09
C MET A 48 -4.46 4.99 -6.80
N PHE A 49 -5.01 4.59 -7.93
CA PHE A 49 -4.46 3.48 -8.72
C PHE A 49 -3.04 3.76 -9.27
N ASP A 50 -2.73 5.03 -9.54
CA ASP A 50 -1.39 5.48 -9.94
C ASP A 50 -0.37 5.54 -8.78
N GLY A 51 -0.80 5.20 -7.56
CA GLY A 51 0.00 5.23 -6.34
C GLY A 51 0.05 6.60 -5.65
N SER A 52 -0.55 7.63 -6.22
CA SER A 52 -0.71 8.92 -5.54
C SER A 52 -1.71 8.82 -4.39
N ILE A 53 -1.68 9.81 -3.50
CA ILE A 53 -2.63 9.91 -2.40
C ILE A 53 -3.40 11.22 -2.55
N LYS A 54 -4.75 11.12 -2.57
CA LYS A 54 -5.64 12.28 -2.55
C LYS A 54 -6.46 12.30 -1.26
N ALA A 55 -6.78 13.50 -0.78
CA ALA A 55 -7.80 13.62 0.26
C ALA A 55 -9.17 13.23 -0.31
N VAL A 56 -10.02 12.60 0.50
CA VAL A 56 -11.32 12.10 0.04
C VAL A 56 -12.21 13.19 -0.57
N GLU A 57 -12.09 14.43 -0.08
CA GLU A 57 -12.82 15.59 -0.63
C GLU A 57 -12.36 16.04 -2.02
N ASP A 58 -11.14 15.67 -2.42
CA ASP A 58 -10.54 16.02 -3.71
C ASP A 58 -10.77 14.94 -4.79
N ILE A 59 -11.40 13.84 -4.41
CA ILE A 59 -11.77 12.76 -5.34
C ILE A 59 -12.88 13.26 -6.28
N LYS A 60 -12.76 12.89 -7.55
CA LYS A 60 -13.70 13.25 -8.62
C LYS A 60 -14.29 12.02 -9.29
N VAL A 61 -15.44 12.17 -9.92
CA VAL A 61 -16.01 11.14 -10.81
C VAL A 61 -15.01 10.87 -11.95
N GLY A 62 -14.78 9.60 -12.25
CA GLY A 62 -13.78 9.15 -13.21
C GLY A 62 -12.39 8.89 -12.62
N ASP A 63 -12.09 9.35 -11.40
CA ASP A 63 -10.85 8.99 -10.73
C ASP A 63 -10.76 7.48 -10.53
N GLN A 64 -9.54 6.94 -10.59
CA GLN A 64 -9.28 5.52 -10.35
C GLN A 64 -8.62 5.33 -8.98
N LEU A 65 -9.29 4.62 -8.08
CA LEU A 65 -8.78 4.26 -6.78
C LEU A 65 -8.07 2.90 -6.86
N MET A 66 -7.14 2.65 -5.93
CA MET A 66 -6.52 1.34 -5.77
C MET A 66 -7.52 0.36 -5.15
N GLY A 67 -7.79 -0.75 -5.85
CA GLY A 67 -8.58 -1.86 -5.32
C GLY A 67 -7.76 -2.75 -4.39
N ASP A 68 -8.45 -3.55 -3.59
CA ASP A 68 -7.87 -4.54 -2.67
C ASP A 68 -7.19 -5.72 -3.39
N ASP A 69 -7.51 -5.92 -4.65
CA ASP A 69 -6.91 -6.88 -5.58
C ASP A 69 -5.86 -6.23 -6.51
N SER A 70 -5.48 -4.98 -6.23
CA SER A 70 -4.56 -4.18 -7.06
C SER A 70 -5.10 -3.82 -8.45
N SER A 71 -6.42 -3.89 -8.66
CA SER A 71 -7.06 -3.42 -9.88
C SER A 71 -7.70 -2.04 -9.70
N PRO A 72 -7.92 -1.28 -10.78
CA PRO A 72 -8.52 0.05 -10.66
C PRO A 72 -9.99 -0.02 -10.26
N ARG A 73 -10.42 0.88 -9.38
CA ARG A 73 -11.81 1.12 -9.00
C ARG A 73 -12.20 2.51 -9.47
N THR A 74 -12.95 2.59 -10.55
CA THR A 74 -13.42 3.88 -11.09
C THR A 74 -14.51 4.47 -10.21
N VAL A 75 -14.37 5.73 -9.84
CA VAL A 75 -15.36 6.49 -9.09
C VAL A 75 -16.52 6.84 -10.01
N LEU A 76 -17.68 6.24 -9.77
CA LEU A 76 -18.88 6.42 -10.60
C LEU A 76 -19.72 7.61 -10.13
N SER A 77 -19.78 7.87 -8.82
CA SER A 77 -20.55 8.97 -8.24
C SER A 77 -19.94 9.41 -6.91
N LEU A 78 -20.28 10.61 -6.50
CA LEU A 78 -19.85 11.21 -5.23
C LEU A 78 -21.07 11.62 -4.42
N ALA A 79 -21.00 11.42 -3.10
CA ALA A 79 -21.97 11.93 -2.15
C ALA A 79 -21.26 12.76 -1.08
N ARG A 80 -21.88 13.84 -0.65
CA ARG A 80 -21.40 14.72 0.43
C ARG A 80 -22.54 14.99 1.40
N GLY A 81 -22.21 15.05 2.69
CA GLY A 81 -23.20 15.29 3.72
C GLY A 81 -22.58 15.71 5.05
N ARG A 82 -23.44 15.94 6.04
CA ARG A 82 -23.05 16.16 7.44
C ARG A 82 -23.78 15.13 8.28
N GLU A 83 -23.00 14.24 8.90
CA GLU A 83 -23.50 13.17 9.75
C GLU A 83 -22.61 13.03 10.99
N ARG A 84 -23.10 12.29 11.98
CA ARG A 84 -22.27 11.91 13.11
C ARG A 84 -21.15 11.01 12.64
N MET A 85 -19.89 11.37 12.98
CA MET A 85 -18.69 10.65 12.60
C MET A 85 -18.11 9.88 13.76
N TYR A 86 -17.55 8.71 13.46
CA TYR A 86 -16.89 7.82 14.40
C TYR A 86 -15.44 7.61 14.03
N TRP A 87 -14.56 7.61 15.01
CA TRP A 87 -13.18 7.22 14.81
C TRP A 87 -13.04 5.70 14.79
N VAL A 88 -12.49 5.16 13.73
CA VAL A 88 -11.99 3.79 13.70
C VAL A 88 -10.54 3.80 14.12
N ARG A 89 -10.30 3.46 15.38
CA ARG A 89 -8.96 3.38 15.99
C ARG A 89 -8.35 2.03 15.69
N GLN A 90 -7.15 2.03 15.10
CA GLN A 90 -6.45 0.81 14.74
C GLN A 90 -5.24 0.59 15.64
N ASN A 91 -4.99 -0.66 16.05
CA ASN A 91 -3.79 -1.01 16.79
C ASN A 91 -2.51 -0.92 15.94
N LYS A 92 -2.63 -1.22 14.65
CA LYS A 92 -1.54 -1.19 13.66
C LYS A 92 -2.08 -0.66 12.34
N GLY A 93 -1.92 0.61 12.10
CA GLY A 93 -2.41 1.25 10.89
C GLY A 93 -2.87 2.68 11.17
N MET A 94 -3.36 3.32 10.14
CA MET A 94 -3.83 4.69 10.20
C MET A 94 -5.27 4.74 10.72
N ASP A 95 -5.53 5.59 11.70
CA ASP A 95 -6.87 5.89 12.16
C ASP A 95 -7.64 6.67 11.10
N TYR A 96 -8.93 6.41 10.97
CA TYR A 96 -9.78 7.12 10.01
C TYR A 96 -11.18 7.38 10.58
N ARG A 97 -11.91 8.31 9.98
CA ARG A 97 -13.25 8.70 10.40
C ARG A 97 -14.28 8.28 9.37
N VAL A 98 -15.39 7.75 9.86
CA VAL A 98 -16.51 7.28 9.06
C VAL A 98 -17.85 7.64 9.70
N ASN A 99 -18.92 7.68 8.92
CA ASN A 99 -20.28 7.82 9.45
C ASN A 99 -20.81 6.49 10.04
N GLU A 100 -21.95 6.51 10.71
CA GLU A 100 -22.49 5.33 11.39
C GLU A 100 -22.99 4.23 10.45
N SER A 101 -23.40 4.59 9.25
CA SER A 101 -23.84 3.65 8.21
C SER A 101 -22.69 3.08 7.37
N HIS A 102 -21.44 3.53 7.59
CA HIS A 102 -20.28 3.03 6.87
C HIS A 102 -20.07 1.54 7.12
N ILE A 103 -19.82 0.81 6.05
CA ILE A 103 -19.56 -0.63 6.10
C ILE A 103 -18.10 -0.89 6.40
N LEU A 104 -17.83 -1.52 7.52
CA LEU A 104 -16.54 -2.04 7.90
C LEU A 104 -16.39 -3.45 7.34
N SER A 105 -15.36 -3.69 6.56
CA SER A 105 -14.96 -5.03 6.11
C SER A 105 -13.99 -5.61 7.14
N LEU A 106 -14.40 -6.65 7.84
CA LEU A 106 -13.65 -7.22 8.95
C LEU A 106 -13.33 -8.69 8.69
N LYS A 107 -12.18 -9.13 9.15
CA LYS A 107 -11.71 -10.51 9.00
C LYS A 107 -11.73 -11.24 10.33
N LYS A 108 -12.24 -12.47 10.32
CA LYS A 108 -12.24 -13.34 11.49
C LYS A 108 -10.81 -13.71 11.87
N SER A 109 -10.43 -13.44 13.11
CA SER A 109 -9.05 -13.66 13.61
C SER A 109 -8.84 -15.02 14.28
N ARG A 110 -9.91 -15.68 14.74
CA ARG A 110 -9.86 -16.97 15.46
C ARG A 110 -10.93 -17.90 14.93
N GLU A 111 -10.67 -19.20 14.96
CA GLU A 111 -11.69 -20.23 14.74
C GLU A 111 -12.59 -20.31 15.97
N GLU A 112 -13.80 -19.81 15.86
CA GLU A 112 -14.81 -19.89 16.91
C GLU A 112 -16.20 -19.68 16.32
N GLY A 113 -17.14 -20.59 16.62
CA GLY A 113 -18.50 -20.56 16.11
C GLY A 113 -18.58 -20.99 14.63
N GLN A 114 -19.59 -20.47 13.92
CA GLN A 114 -19.93 -20.92 12.57
C GLN A 114 -19.02 -20.38 11.45
N TYR A 115 -18.13 -19.43 11.76
CA TYR A 115 -17.25 -18.83 10.75
C TYR A 115 -15.79 -19.26 10.95
N GLU A 116 -15.15 -19.68 9.90
CA GLU A 116 -13.74 -20.04 9.88
C GLU A 116 -12.82 -18.82 10.05
N ARG A 117 -11.58 -19.06 10.49
CA ARG A 117 -10.56 -18.05 10.49
C ARG A 117 -10.33 -17.51 9.08
N GLY A 118 -10.28 -16.19 8.94
CA GLY A 118 -10.08 -15.55 7.64
C GLY A 118 -11.37 -15.18 6.92
N HIS A 119 -12.54 -15.66 7.37
CA HIS A 119 -13.84 -15.23 6.81
C HIS A 119 -13.99 -13.71 6.89
N VAL A 120 -14.47 -13.10 5.82
CA VAL A 120 -14.71 -11.65 5.73
C VAL A 120 -16.18 -11.37 6.00
N LEU A 121 -16.43 -10.40 6.87
CA LEU A 121 -17.77 -9.92 7.23
C LEU A 121 -17.84 -8.42 6.98
N ASP A 122 -18.85 -8.02 6.22
CA ASP A 122 -19.22 -6.62 6.03
C ASP A 122 -20.31 -6.25 7.05
N ILE A 123 -20.05 -5.22 7.86
CA ILE A 123 -20.94 -4.80 8.94
C ILE A 123 -20.96 -3.28 9.07
N SER A 124 -22.13 -2.67 9.29
CA SER A 124 -22.18 -1.24 9.54
C SER A 124 -21.52 -0.86 10.88
N VAL A 125 -21.00 0.37 10.98
CA VAL A 125 -20.45 0.89 12.25
C VAL A 125 -21.50 0.81 13.36
N LYS A 126 -22.76 1.18 13.04
CA LYS A 126 -23.89 1.08 13.98
C LYS A 126 -24.06 -0.33 14.51
N ASP A 127 -24.12 -1.32 13.64
CA ASP A 127 -24.28 -2.71 14.03
C ASP A 127 -23.05 -3.25 14.75
N TYR A 128 -21.85 -2.86 14.32
CA TYR A 128 -20.60 -3.21 15.01
C TYR A 128 -20.57 -2.70 16.45
N LEU A 129 -21.03 -1.48 16.69
CA LEU A 129 -21.10 -0.90 18.04
C LEU A 129 -22.09 -1.64 18.95
N SER A 130 -23.16 -2.22 18.38
CA SER A 130 -24.14 -3.02 19.13
C SER A 130 -23.62 -4.42 19.52
N LYS A 131 -22.53 -4.89 18.90
CA LYS A 131 -21.98 -6.23 19.16
C LYS A 131 -21.22 -6.29 20.49
N SER A 132 -21.17 -7.50 21.05
CA SER A 132 -20.43 -7.78 22.29
C SER A 132 -18.93 -7.51 22.16
N ALA A 133 -18.25 -7.29 23.29
CA ALA A 133 -16.80 -7.16 23.34
C ALA A 133 -16.08 -8.38 22.74
N LYS A 134 -16.60 -9.60 22.99
CA LYS A 134 -16.09 -10.85 22.42
C LYS A 134 -16.18 -10.84 20.88
N PHE A 135 -17.30 -10.40 20.32
CA PHE A 135 -17.43 -10.24 18.87
C PHE A 135 -16.38 -9.28 18.34
N ARG A 136 -16.28 -8.07 18.90
CA ARG A 136 -15.33 -7.03 18.46
C ARG A 136 -13.87 -7.46 18.61
N SER A 137 -13.54 -8.32 19.59
CA SER A 137 -12.19 -8.86 19.73
C SER A 137 -11.83 -9.90 18.67
N ASN A 138 -12.80 -10.59 18.10
CA ASN A 138 -12.60 -11.65 17.10
C ASN A 138 -12.65 -11.16 15.66
N TRP A 139 -13.26 -10.02 15.39
CA TRP A 139 -13.38 -9.42 14.08
C TRP A 139 -12.46 -8.20 13.96
N LYS A 140 -11.47 -8.27 13.08
CA LYS A 140 -10.41 -7.27 12.95
C LYS A 140 -10.40 -6.64 11.56
N GLY A 141 -10.08 -5.36 11.50
CA GLY A 141 -9.63 -4.75 10.24
C GLY A 141 -8.41 -5.51 9.71
N TYR A 142 -8.25 -5.58 8.41
CA TYR A 142 -7.14 -6.27 7.78
C TYR A 142 -6.47 -5.37 6.73
N LYS A 143 -5.24 -5.71 6.39
CA LYS A 143 -4.46 -5.05 5.34
C LYS A 143 -4.33 -6.00 4.16
N VAL A 144 -4.37 -5.44 2.97
CA VAL A 144 -4.05 -6.13 1.73
C VAL A 144 -2.73 -5.58 1.19
N SER A 145 -1.96 -6.43 0.54
CA SER A 145 -0.80 -5.98 -0.21
C SER A 145 -1.27 -5.42 -1.55
N VAL A 146 -0.75 -4.27 -1.94
CA VAL A 146 -0.99 -3.73 -3.27
C VAL A 146 0.21 -4.02 -4.17
N GLU A 147 -0.05 -4.27 -5.44
CA GLU A 147 0.96 -4.45 -6.48
C GLU A 147 0.91 -3.26 -7.43
N PHE A 148 2.09 -2.75 -7.78
CA PHE A 148 2.25 -1.74 -8.82
C PHE A 148 3.09 -2.32 -9.96
N PRO A 149 2.94 -1.82 -11.19
CA PRO A 149 3.79 -2.22 -12.30
C PRO A 149 5.27 -1.99 -11.96
N LYS A 150 6.12 -2.94 -12.36
CA LYS A 150 7.57 -2.83 -12.21
C LYS A 150 8.09 -1.66 -13.05
N GLN A 151 8.72 -0.70 -12.40
CA GLN A 151 9.36 0.44 -13.04
C GLN A 151 10.87 0.26 -13.06
N LYS A 152 11.51 0.80 -14.11
CA LYS A 152 12.97 0.84 -14.19
C LYS A 152 13.52 1.83 -13.16
N LEU A 153 14.50 1.40 -12.41
CA LEU A 153 15.17 2.18 -11.37
C LEU A 153 16.61 2.48 -11.76
N SER A 154 17.12 3.64 -11.37
CA SER A 154 18.49 4.06 -11.62
C SER A 154 19.50 3.35 -10.72
N LEU A 155 19.09 2.99 -9.51
CA LEU A 155 19.88 2.23 -8.54
C LEU A 155 19.13 0.97 -8.13
N PRO A 156 19.83 -0.16 -7.86
CA PRO A 156 19.21 -1.34 -7.26
C PRO A 156 18.51 -0.98 -5.96
N PRO A 157 17.26 -1.45 -5.73
CA PRO A 157 16.52 -1.10 -4.52
C PRO A 157 17.25 -1.47 -3.22
N TYR A 158 17.90 -2.63 -3.19
CA TYR A 158 18.67 -3.07 -2.02
C TYR A 158 19.85 -2.14 -1.72
N PHE A 159 20.62 -1.73 -2.76
CA PHE A 159 21.68 -0.74 -2.60
C PHE A 159 21.16 0.59 -2.05
N LEU A 160 20.05 1.08 -2.58
CA LEU A 160 19.46 2.33 -2.08
C LEU A 160 19.00 2.17 -0.61
N GLY A 161 18.45 1.02 -0.25
CA GLY A 161 18.08 0.70 1.13
C GLY A 161 19.28 0.77 2.08
N LEU A 162 20.38 0.09 1.75
CA LEU A 162 21.64 0.14 2.51
C LEU A 162 22.16 1.56 2.64
N TRP A 163 22.12 2.34 1.54
CA TRP A 163 22.61 3.72 1.57
C TRP A 163 21.70 4.65 2.39
N LEU A 164 20.39 4.43 2.38
CA LEU A 164 19.47 5.22 3.20
C LEU A 164 19.68 4.98 4.71
N GLY A 165 20.03 3.77 5.13
CA GLY A 165 20.43 3.48 6.50
C GLY A 165 21.87 3.98 6.76
N ASP A 166 22.86 3.24 6.38
CA ASP A 166 24.29 3.42 6.73
C ASP A 166 25.08 4.35 5.79
N GLY A 167 24.45 4.93 4.78
CA GLY A 167 25.13 5.81 3.84
C GLY A 167 25.48 7.19 4.41
N SER A 168 26.59 7.76 3.96
CA SER A 168 26.89 9.17 4.20
C SER A 168 25.87 10.06 3.48
N SER A 169 25.22 11.00 4.17
CA SER A 169 24.19 11.86 3.59
C SER A 169 24.68 12.70 2.40
N SER A 170 25.95 13.06 2.35
CA SER A 170 26.52 13.90 1.29
C SER A 170 27.31 13.13 0.21
N LYS A 171 27.54 11.82 0.40
CA LYS A 171 28.39 11.00 -0.48
C LYS A 171 27.72 9.66 -0.78
N SER A 172 28.20 8.96 -1.81
CA SER A 172 27.79 7.58 -2.12
C SER A 172 28.47 6.52 -1.24
N THR A 173 29.12 6.90 -0.17
CA THR A 173 29.83 6.02 0.78
C THR A 173 28.83 5.33 1.69
N ILE A 174 29.02 4.04 1.95
CA ILE A 174 28.28 3.24 2.93
C ILE A 174 29.25 2.87 4.06
N ILE A 175 28.78 3.01 5.30
CA ILE A 175 29.59 2.78 6.52
C ILE A 175 29.05 1.53 7.18
N ASN A 176 29.73 0.40 7.00
CA ASN A 176 29.28 -0.87 7.54
C ASN A 176 30.48 -1.84 7.67
N GLN A 177 30.39 -2.79 8.62
CA GLN A 177 31.43 -3.81 8.85
C GLN A 177 30.95 -5.25 8.59
N ASP A 178 29.66 -5.41 8.22
CA ASP A 178 29.05 -6.70 7.96
C ASP A 178 29.62 -7.31 6.67
N GLU A 179 30.15 -8.50 6.75
CA GLU A 179 30.77 -9.19 5.62
C GLU A 179 29.78 -9.44 4.46
N GLU A 180 28.51 -9.76 4.76
CA GLU A 180 27.49 -10.01 3.74
C GLU A 180 27.19 -8.73 2.95
N ILE A 181 27.16 -7.59 3.62
CA ILE A 181 26.95 -6.28 2.98
C ILE A 181 28.20 -5.92 2.14
N VAL A 182 29.42 -6.13 2.66
CA VAL A 182 30.64 -5.86 1.91
C VAL A 182 30.73 -6.72 0.66
N ASP A 183 30.40 -8.00 0.76
CA ASP A 183 30.34 -8.93 -0.38
C ASP A 183 29.33 -8.48 -1.44
N TYR A 184 28.15 -8.05 -1.01
CA TYR A 184 27.17 -7.48 -1.93
C TYR A 184 27.71 -6.22 -2.64
N LEU A 185 28.33 -5.29 -1.91
CA LEU A 185 28.92 -4.08 -2.48
C LEU A 185 30.06 -4.40 -3.47
N GLN A 186 30.88 -5.42 -3.18
CA GLN A 186 31.92 -5.90 -4.09
C GLN A 186 31.32 -6.49 -5.37
N GLY A 187 30.29 -7.33 -5.24
CA GLY A 187 29.55 -7.88 -6.38
C GLY A 187 28.94 -6.77 -7.25
N TYR A 188 28.31 -5.81 -6.63
CA TYR A 188 27.69 -4.68 -7.36
C TYR A 188 28.75 -3.78 -8.03
N ALA A 189 29.89 -3.56 -7.39
CA ALA A 189 31.00 -2.84 -8.03
C ALA A 189 31.48 -3.57 -9.29
N ASN A 190 31.65 -4.90 -9.23
CA ASN A 190 32.04 -5.72 -10.37
C ASN A 190 31.02 -5.66 -11.54
N GLU A 191 29.72 -5.72 -11.25
CA GLU A 191 28.64 -5.57 -12.24
C GLU A 191 28.72 -4.23 -12.99
N LEU A 192 29.12 -3.17 -12.30
CA LEU A 192 29.27 -1.85 -12.86
C LEU A 192 30.63 -1.64 -13.58
N GLY A 193 31.56 -2.60 -13.52
CA GLY A 193 32.94 -2.45 -13.98
C GLY A 193 33.72 -1.40 -13.15
N LEU A 194 33.38 -1.24 -11.88
CA LEU A 194 33.98 -0.31 -10.94
C LEU A 194 34.70 -1.10 -9.83
N ARG A 195 35.38 -0.39 -8.93
CA ARG A 195 36.03 -0.98 -7.76
C ARG A 195 35.40 -0.54 -6.45
N LEU A 196 35.40 -1.44 -5.48
CA LEU A 196 35.09 -1.14 -4.09
C LEU A 196 36.36 -0.66 -3.39
N HIS A 197 36.35 0.58 -2.91
CA HIS A 197 37.40 1.15 -2.07
C HIS A 197 36.95 1.15 -0.62
N THR A 198 37.74 0.51 0.26
CA THR A 198 37.47 0.47 1.69
C THR A 198 38.48 1.34 2.44
N TYR A 199 37.98 2.24 3.26
CA TYR A 199 38.76 3.14 4.11
C TYR A 199 38.48 2.79 5.57
N ILE A 200 39.54 2.49 6.32
CA ILE A 200 39.45 2.16 7.74
C ILE A 200 40.18 3.22 8.53
N GLY A 201 39.44 4.05 9.26
CA GLY A 201 39.98 4.99 10.20
C GLY A 201 40.24 4.34 11.56
N GLU A 202 41.19 4.82 12.33
CA GLU A 202 41.50 4.29 13.65
C GLU A 202 40.27 4.39 14.58
N GLY A 203 39.79 3.22 15.08
CA GLY A 203 38.61 3.12 15.93
C GLY A 203 37.26 3.42 15.25
N LYS A 204 37.21 3.46 13.91
CA LYS A 204 35.97 3.73 13.15
C LYS A 204 35.51 2.53 12.36
N CYS A 205 34.21 2.47 12.13
CA CYS A 205 33.62 1.51 11.21
C CYS A 205 34.14 1.74 9.78
N PRO A 206 34.39 0.68 8.98
CA PRO A 206 34.85 0.80 7.60
C PRO A 206 33.89 1.61 6.73
N GLU A 207 34.46 2.48 5.89
CA GLU A 207 33.73 3.22 4.87
C GLU A 207 33.97 2.62 3.49
N HIS A 208 32.91 2.27 2.78
CA HIS A 208 32.95 1.62 1.46
C HIS A 208 32.48 2.58 0.38
N ARG A 209 33.27 2.74 -0.67
CA ARG A 209 32.94 3.57 -1.82
C ARG A 209 33.16 2.81 -3.12
N ILE A 210 32.16 2.76 -3.95
CA ILE A 210 32.25 2.21 -5.30
C ILE A 210 32.60 3.35 -6.27
N SER A 211 33.77 3.27 -6.92
CA SER A 211 34.22 4.29 -7.87
C SER A 211 35.26 3.72 -8.84
N ASN A 212 35.61 4.51 -9.87
CA ASN A 212 36.69 4.20 -10.78
C ASN A 212 38.06 4.58 -10.19
N ASP A 213 39.13 3.88 -10.57
CA ASP A 213 40.47 4.18 -10.12
C ASP A 213 41.08 5.43 -10.80
N SER A 214 40.68 5.70 -12.03
CA SER A 214 41.30 6.76 -12.85
C SER A 214 40.26 7.50 -13.67
N GLY A 215 40.01 8.73 -13.30
CA GLY A 215 39.22 9.69 -14.08
C GLY A 215 37.69 9.55 -13.93
N PRO A 216 36.96 10.43 -14.61
CA PRO A 216 35.49 10.43 -14.55
C PRO A 216 34.90 9.21 -15.23
N SER A 217 34.12 8.42 -14.48
CA SER A 217 33.29 7.33 -15.02
C SER A 217 32.06 7.90 -15.72
N LYS A 218 31.61 7.25 -16.81
CA LYS A 218 30.30 7.51 -17.43
C LYS A 218 29.15 7.26 -16.47
N TYR A 219 29.36 6.43 -15.47
CA TYR A 219 28.37 6.13 -14.41
C TYR A 219 28.94 6.51 -13.04
N SER A 220 28.20 7.32 -12.32
CA SER A 220 28.57 7.75 -10.98
C SER A 220 27.41 7.48 -10.03
N LEU A 221 27.66 6.62 -9.02
CA LEU A 221 26.67 6.37 -7.96
C LEU A 221 26.27 7.65 -7.25
N GLN A 222 27.21 8.55 -7.03
CA GLN A 222 26.90 9.86 -6.42
C GLN A 222 26.06 10.74 -7.34
N GLY A 223 26.26 10.64 -8.67
CA GLY A 223 25.39 11.28 -9.67
C GLY A 223 23.96 10.73 -9.58
N ALA A 224 23.83 9.41 -9.58
CA ALA A 224 22.52 8.76 -9.48
C ALA A 224 21.78 9.11 -8.17
N LEU A 225 22.47 9.18 -7.03
CA LEU A 225 21.88 9.64 -5.76
C LEU A 225 21.47 11.10 -5.80
N ARG A 226 22.24 11.97 -6.51
CA ARG A 226 21.89 13.38 -6.71
C ARG A 226 20.64 13.51 -7.59
N ASP A 227 20.58 12.77 -8.67
CA ASP A 227 19.42 12.77 -9.60
C ASP A 227 18.14 12.28 -8.93
N LEU A 228 18.27 11.37 -7.95
CA LEU A 228 17.17 10.94 -7.07
C LEU A 228 16.78 11.98 -6.01
N GLY A 229 17.56 13.05 -5.84
CA GLY A 229 17.32 14.09 -4.85
C GLY A 229 17.52 13.66 -3.39
N VAL A 230 18.25 12.55 -3.15
CA VAL A 230 18.40 11.97 -1.80
C VAL A 230 19.65 12.45 -1.07
N LEU A 231 20.63 13.04 -1.76
CA LEU A 231 21.83 13.62 -1.12
C LEU A 231 21.43 14.79 -0.21
N ASN A 232 21.92 14.78 1.04
CA ASN A 232 21.58 15.70 2.12
C ASN A 232 20.07 15.79 2.45
N ASN A 233 19.28 14.88 1.90
CA ASN A 233 17.85 14.81 2.12
C ASN A 233 17.41 13.34 1.99
N LYS A 234 17.86 12.47 2.89
CA LYS A 234 17.54 11.05 2.87
C LYS A 234 16.03 10.85 2.97
N HIS A 235 15.45 10.27 1.95
CA HIS A 235 14.05 9.85 1.87
C HIS A 235 13.92 8.73 0.84
N ILE A 236 12.82 8.00 0.88
CA ILE A 236 12.52 7.00 -0.15
C ILE A 236 11.88 7.71 -1.35
N PRO A 237 12.52 7.75 -2.53
CA PRO A 237 11.94 8.39 -3.71
C PRO A 237 10.65 7.70 -4.16
N GLN A 238 9.69 8.48 -4.67
CA GLN A 238 8.37 7.99 -5.05
C GLN A 238 8.42 6.80 -6.02
N GLN A 239 9.34 6.79 -6.98
CA GLN A 239 9.52 5.67 -7.93
C GLN A 239 9.92 4.34 -7.26
N TYR A 240 10.41 4.34 -6.02
CA TYR A 240 10.67 3.14 -5.22
C TYR A 240 9.47 2.76 -4.37
N LEU A 241 8.66 3.72 -3.93
CA LEU A 241 7.41 3.47 -3.20
C LEU A 241 6.33 2.90 -4.13
N ILE A 242 6.20 3.47 -5.34
CA ILE A 242 5.24 3.06 -6.37
C ILE A 242 5.98 2.16 -7.36
N ASN A 243 6.25 0.93 -6.94
CA ASN A 243 6.97 -0.06 -7.74
C ASN A 243 6.48 -1.47 -7.40
N SER A 244 6.96 -2.47 -8.14
CA SER A 244 6.63 -3.86 -7.86
C SER A 244 6.92 -4.24 -6.39
N ARG A 245 6.13 -5.17 -5.86
CA ARG A 245 6.33 -5.70 -4.51
C ARG A 245 7.76 -6.21 -4.32
N GLU A 246 8.33 -6.86 -5.35
CA GLU A 246 9.72 -7.33 -5.34
C GLU A 246 10.71 -6.20 -5.06
N ASN A 247 10.61 -5.09 -5.81
CA ASN A 247 11.51 -3.95 -5.65
C ASN A 247 11.33 -3.27 -4.29
N ARG A 248 10.09 -3.14 -3.80
CA ARG A 248 9.83 -2.59 -2.47
C ARG A 248 10.36 -3.46 -1.34
N LEU A 249 10.27 -4.79 -1.48
CA LEU A 249 10.86 -5.72 -0.50
C LEU A 249 12.39 -5.68 -0.51
N LYS A 250 13.02 -5.56 -1.69
CA LYS A 250 14.48 -5.39 -1.79
C LYS A 250 14.97 -4.09 -1.13
N LEU A 251 14.23 -3.00 -1.32
CA LEU A 251 14.52 -1.73 -0.62
C LEU A 251 14.40 -1.88 0.90
N LEU A 252 13.31 -2.49 1.35
CA LEU A 252 13.07 -2.73 2.78
C LEU A 252 14.14 -3.64 3.38
N ALA A 253 14.56 -4.69 2.67
CA ALA A 253 15.65 -5.56 3.12
C ALA A 253 16.92 -4.76 3.35
N GLY A 254 17.35 -3.92 2.38
CA GLY A 254 18.53 -3.09 2.56
C GLY A 254 18.43 -2.10 3.74
N LEU A 255 17.23 -1.58 4.03
CA LEU A 255 17.00 -0.72 5.21
C LEU A 255 17.10 -1.52 6.52
N ILE A 256 16.59 -2.76 6.55
CA ILE A 256 16.63 -3.61 7.75
C ILE A 256 18.06 -4.11 8.00
N ASP A 257 18.79 -4.50 6.95
CA ASP A 257 20.14 -5.03 7.07
C ASP A 257 21.14 -3.93 7.51
N SER A 258 20.81 -2.65 7.31
CA SER A 258 21.64 -1.52 7.77
C SER A 258 21.23 -1.02 9.16
N ASP A 259 19.98 -0.62 9.36
CA ASP A 259 19.49 0.08 10.57
C ASP A 259 18.48 -0.77 11.41
N GLY A 260 18.23 -2.02 11.05
CA GLY A 260 17.21 -2.88 11.62
C GLY A 260 17.52 -3.54 12.96
#